data_a5a5d681a4c33740bece5f28cf438ab0
#
_entry.id   a5a5d681a4c33740bece5f28cf438ab0
#
_cell.length_a   1.000
_cell.length_b   1.000
_cell.length_c   1.000
_cell.angle_alpha   90.00
_cell.angle_beta   90.00
_cell.angle_gamma   90.00
#
_symmetry.space_group_name_H-M   'P 1'
#
loop_
_entity.id
_entity.type
_entity.pdbx_description
1 polymer ?
#
loop_
_entity_poly.entity_id
_entity_poly.type
_entity_poly.pdbx_seq_one_letter_code
_entity_poly.pdbx_strand_id
1 'polypeptide(L)'
;MLTVFHVSDLHFGWPAVADQIEAIETMIQERRFDVVAISGDLSQRARAGEFQRAHSFIRDARKVSKTIVVPGNHDVMWWKAPLGVGDDKRIYESYRTHISEDLEPALRVPGATFVGLNTAHGVTRHTLTWRLKDISIIGAIRRAQIDHAREEFEGSPPDAARVIVMHHNPVKGELSGRHGLKDTRKVLGAFAQIGVDLVLCGHDHQEATHYIEHTQKGTVISTAGTVSSRSRGGRPSSVNVITIRPENIEVSTLVWTASDKTFTPGPSRCFDR
;
A
#
# COMPACT_ATOMS: atom_id res chain seq x y z
N MET A 1 -20.71 -8.23 -0.58
CA MET A 1 -19.38 -8.72 -1.02
C MET A 1 -18.71 -7.60 -1.77
N LEU A 2 -17.50 -7.26 -1.39
CA LEU A 2 -16.69 -6.21 -2.01
C LEU A 2 -15.36 -6.82 -2.47
N THR A 3 -14.91 -6.50 -3.69
CA THR A 3 -13.67 -7.00 -4.27
C THR A 3 -12.64 -5.88 -4.38
N VAL A 4 -11.43 -6.12 -3.87
CA VAL A 4 -10.33 -5.16 -3.90
C VAL A 4 -9.14 -5.77 -4.64
N PHE A 5 -8.66 -5.07 -5.67
CA PHE A 5 -7.39 -5.39 -6.31
C PHE A 5 -6.28 -4.57 -5.64
N HIS A 6 -5.33 -5.25 -5.01
CA HIS A 6 -4.27 -4.62 -4.24
C HIS A 6 -2.92 -4.82 -4.93
N VAL A 7 -2.30 -3.72 -5.31
CA VAL A 7 -0.96 -3.67 -5.91
C VAL A 7 -0.07 -2.70 -5.14
N SER A 8 1.24 -2.94 -5.20
CA SER A 8 2.28 -2.09 -4.62
C SER A 8 3.56 -2.18 -5.44
N ASP A 9 4.47 -1.26 -5.20
CA ASP A 9 5.84 -1.35 -5.70
C ASP A 9 5.90 -1.53 -7.22
N LEU A 10 5.15 -0.69 -7.96
CA LEU A 10 5.11 -0.68 -9.42
C LEU A 10 6.44 -0.19 -10.02
N HIS A 11 7.13 0.72 -9.32
CA HIS A 11 8.44 1.24 -9.68
C HIS A 11 8.53 1.65 -11.15
N PHE A 12 7.56 2.40 -11.67
CA PHE A 12 7.64 2.93 -13.01
C PHE A 12 8.99 3.59 -13.26
N GLY A 13 9.65 3.17 -14.34
CA GLY A 13 11.03 3.47 -14.65
C GLY A 13 11.78 2.19 -15.07
N TRP A 14 13.09 2.13 -14.81
CA TRP A 14 13.92 0.99 -15.25
C TRP A 14 13.51 -0.38 -14.64
N PRO A 15 13.10 -0.51 -13.36
CA PRO A 15 12.72 -1.81 -12.79
C PRO A 15 11.34 -2.31 -13.22
N ALA A 16 10.46 -1.45 -13.77
CA ALA A 16 9.13 -1.88 -14.21
C ALA A 16 9.22 -2.92 -15.31
N VAL A 17 8.41 -3.97 -15.21
CA VAL A 17 8.33 -5.04 -16.21
C VAL A 17 7.07 -4.81 -17.04
N ALA A 18 7.24 -4.48 -18.33
CA ALA A 18 6.14 -4.07 -19.20
C ALA A 18 5.03 -5.13 -19.28
N ASP A 19 5.38 -6.41 -19.50
CA ASP A 19 4.42 -7.51 -19.57
C ASP A 19 3.60 -7.66 -18.28
N GLN A 20 4.19 -7.41 -17.11
CA GLN A 20 3.48 -7.46 -15.84
C GLN A 20 2.52 -6.29 -15.66
N ILE A 21 2.93 -5.09 -16.06
CA ILE A 21 2.06 -3.91 -16.03
C ILE A 21 0.86 -4.11 -16.97
N GLU A 22 1.09 -4.56 -18.20
CA GLU A 22 0.03 -4.86 -19.17
C GLU A 22 -0.95 -5.92 -18.65
N ALA A 23 -0.44 -6.97 -18.01
CA ALA A 23 -1.27 -8.02 -17.43
C ALA A 23 -2.19 -7.50 -16.31
N ILE A 24 -1.68 -6.63 -15.42
CA ILE A 24 -2.53 -6.05 -14.35
C ILE A 24 -3.51 -5.01 -14.91
N GLU A 25 -3.13 -4.22 -15.92
CA GLU A 25 -4.04 -3.30 -16.61
C GLU A 25 -5.19 -4.08 -17.25
N THR A 26 -4.90 -5.14 -18.00
CA THR A 26 -5.89 -6.04 -18.60
C THR A 26 -6.83 -6.62 -17.53
N MET A 27 -6.25 -7.14 -16.45
CA MET A 27 -7.03 -7.73 -15.35
C MET A 27 -7.98 -6.73 -14.70
N ILE A 28 -7.55 -5.48 -14.47
CA ILE A 28 -8.39 -4.41 -13.92
C ILE A 28 -9.55 -4.11 -14.88
N GLN A 29 -9.29 -4.00 -16.18
CA GLN A 29 -10.30 -3.70 -17.18
C GLN A 29 -11.35 -4.81 -17.35
N GLU A 30 -10.91 -6.07 -17.31
CA GLU A 30 -11.78 -7.23 -17.52
C GLU A 30 -12.60 -7.58 -16.28
N ARG A 31 -11.96 -7.65 -15.08
CA ARG A 31 -12.61 -8.08 -13.84
C ARG A 31 -13.42 -6.99 -13.15
N ARG A 32 -13.09 -5.70 -13.41
CA ARG A 32 -13.79 -4.54 -12.85
C ARG A 32 -13.99 -4.65 -11.35
N PHE A 33 -12.89 -4.68 -10.62
CA PHE A 33 -12.91 -4.70 -9.16
C PHE A 33 -13.66 -3.48 -8.60
N ASP A 34 -14.30 -3.64 -7.46
CA ASP A 34 -14.98 -2.51 -6.79
C ASP A 34 -13.98 -1.42 -6.39
N VAL A 35 -12.79 -1.85 -5.92
CA VAL A 35 -11.70 -0.96 -5.53
C VAL A 35 -10.37 -1.45 -6.09
N VAL A 36 -9.54 -0.53 -6.59
CA VAL A 36 -8.12 -0.72 -6.84
C VAL A 36 -7.35 0.06 -5.77
N ALA A 37 -6.61 -0.65 -4.91
CA ALA A 37 -5.77 -0.07 -3.88
C ALA A 37 -4.29 -0.15 -4.29
N ILE A 38 -3.61 1.01 -4.33
CA ILE A 38 -2.20 1.12 -4.72
C ILE A 38 -1.43 1.63 -3.51
N SER A 39 -0.65 0.76 -2.87
CA SER A 39 0.02 1.03 -1.60
C SER A 39 1.45 1.55 -1.77
N GLY A 40 1.66 2.46 -2.73
CA GLY A 40 2.89 3.24 -2.87
C GLY A 40 3.96 2.65 -3.77
N ASP A 41 5.10 3.34 -3.82
CA ASP A 41 6.23 3.09 -4.71
C ASP A 41 5.81 2.99 -6.18
N LEU A 42 5.08 4.03 -6.61
CA LEU A 42 4.66 4.20 -7.99
C LEU A 42 5.85 4.41 -8.91
N SER A 43 6.78 5.28 -8.48
CA SER A 43 7.98 5.65 -9.22
C SER A 43 9.23 4.96 -8.66
N GLN A 44 10.29 4.93 -9.46
CA GLN A 44 11.59 4.46 -9.00
C GLN A 44 12.42 5.57 -8.33
N ARG A 45 12.32 6.81 -8.82
CA ARG A 45 13.15 7.95 -8.38
C ARG A 45 12.41 9.28 -8.37
N ALA A 46 11.10 9.28 -8.22
CA ALA A 46 10.25 10.47 -8.23
C ALA A 46 10.44 11.37 -9.47
N ARG A 47 10.75 10.78 -10.63
CA ARG A 47 10.95 11.54 -11.89
C ARG A 47 9.61 11.80 -12.56
N ALA A 48 9.49 12.95 -13.25
CA ALA A 48 8.27 13.34 -13.95
C ALA A 48 7.76 12.27 -14.93
N GLY A 49 8.64 11.68 -15.75
CA GLY A 49 8.25 10.63 -16.72
C GLY A 49 7.77 9.33 -16.05
N GLU A 50 8.30 8.99 -14.86
CA GLU A 50 7.84 7.85 -14.07
C GLU A 50 6.42 8.13 -13.54
N PHE A 51 6.20 9.32 -12.99
CA PHE A 51 4.87 9.72 -12.51
C PHE A 51 3.85 9.91 -13.63
N GLN A 52 4.24 10.34 -14.82
CA GLN A 52 3.33 10.41 -15.97
C GLN A 52 2.80 9.02 -16.36
N ARG A 53 3.64 7.99 -16.33
CA ARG A 53 3.23 6.61 -16.56
C ARG A 53 2.31 6.10 -15.43
N ALA A 54 2.68 6.37 -14.17
CA ALA A 54 1.84 6.05 -13.01
C ALA A 54 0.48 6.73 -13.10
N HIS A 55 0.45 8.02 -13.47
CA HIS A 55 -0.79 8.76 -13.69
C HIS A 55 -1.67 8.10 -14.76
N SER A 56 -1.08 7.68 -15.90
CA SER A 56 -1.83 7.00 -16.95
C SER A 56 -2.45 5.69 -16.45
N PHE A 57 -1.68 4.87 -15.75
CA PHE A 57 -2.17 3.64 -15.12
C PHE A 57 -3.35 3.91 -14.15
N ILE A 58 -3.18 4.86 -13.23
CA ILE A 58 -4.21 5.23 -12.25
C ILE A 58 -5.46 5.79 -12.93
N ARG A 59 -5.28 6.67 -13.93
CA ARG A 59 -6.38 7.23 -14.72
C ARG A 59 -7.19 6.13 -15.40
N ASP A 60 -6.53 5.14 -15.98
CA ASP A 60 -7.20 4.06 -16.70
C ASP A 60 -7.88 3.08 -15.75
N ALA A 61 -7.31 2.81 -14.57
CA ALA A 61 -7.97 2.07 -13.50
C ALA A 61 -9.23 2.79 -13.00
N ARG A 62 -9.18 4.11 -12.84
CA ARG A 62 -10.33 4.95 -12.41
C ARG A 62 -11.53 4.95 -13.35
N LYS A 63 -11.35 4.54 -14.61
CA LYS A 63 -12.47 4.43 -15.57
C LYS A 63 -13.42 3.27 -15.23
N VAL A 64 -12.92 2.24 -14.55
CA VAL A 64 -13.67 0.99 -14.31
C VAL A 64 -13.79 0.61 -12.83
N SER A 65 -12.98 1.21 -11.95
CA SER A 65 -12.93 0.88 -10.52
C SER A 65 -12.74 2.16 -9.68
N LYS A 66 -13.25 2.17 -8.45
CA LYS A 66 -12.83 3.19 -7.47
C LYS A 66 -11.36 2.94 -7.14
N THR A 67 -10.57 4.00 -6.99
CA THR A 67 -9.11 3.85 -6.81
C THR A 67 -8.61 4.70 -5.65
N ILE A 68 -7.88 4.08 -4.73
CA ILE A 68 -7.17 4.74 -3.65
C ILE A 68 -5.67 4.55 -3.82
N VAL A 69 -4.88 5.62 -3.64
CA VAL A 69 -3.44 5.61 -3.87
C VAL A 69 -2.75 6.39 -2.76
N VAL A 70 -1.68 5.84 -2.21
CA VAL A 70 -0.81 6.51 -1.25
C VAL A 70 0.63 6.56 -1.76
N PRO A 71 1.46 7.53 -1.34
CA PRO A 71 2.86 7.54 -1.73
C PRO A 71 3.68 6.48 -0.98
N GLY A 72 4.71 5.95 -1.66
CA GLY A 72 5.78 5.16 -1.07
C GLY A 72 7.08 5.96 -0.88
N ASN A 73 8.12 5.33 -0.36
CA ASN A 73 9.39 6.03 -0.09
C ASN A 73 10.16 6.41 -1.38
N HIS A 74 9.97 5.68 -2.47
CA HIS A 74 10.54 6.03 -3.77
C HIS A 74 9.80 7.18 -4.47
N ASP A 75 8.58 7.53 -4.03
CA ASP A 75 7.78 8.63 -4.55
C ASP A 75 8.14 9.98 -3.91
N VAL A 76 9.02 9.95 -2.90
CA VAL A 76 9.40 11.11 -2.09
C VAL A 76 10.80 11.58 -2.46
N MET A 77 10.95 12.87 -2.79
CA MET A 77 12.25 13.51 -3.07
C MET A 77 12.96 13.91 -1.78
N TRP A 78 13.26 12.94 -0.89
CA TRP A 78 13.84 13.18 0.43
C TRP A 78 15.13 14.02 0.40
N TRP A 79 15.90 13.97 -0.68
CA TRP A 79 17.12 14.77 -0.87
C TRP A 79 16.87 16.28 -1.02
N LYS A 80 15.63 16.71 -1.29
CA LYS A 80 15.24 18.14 -1.32
C LYS A 80 15.05 18.75 0.07
N ALA A 81 14.93 17.92 1.12
CA ALA A 81 14.87 18.32 2.51
C ALA A 81 15.68 17.35 3.38
N PRO A 82 17.01 17.33 3.24
CA PRO A 82 17.85 16.44 4.02
C PRO A 82 17.73 16.75 5.52
N LEU A 83 17.62 15.71 6.33
CA LEU A 83 17.44 15.77 7.79
C LEU A 83 16.10 16.39 8.25
N GLY A 84 15.12 16.51 7.37
CA GLY A 84 13.82 17.12 7.70
C GLY A 84 13.91 18.63 7.95
N VAL A 85 15.01 19.24 7.53
CA VAL A 85 15.17 20.69 7.53
C VAL A 85 14.70 21.21 6.17
N GLY A 86 13.56 21.90 6.16
CA GLY A 86 12.98 22.46 4.95
C GLY A 86 11.45 22.29 4.91
N ASP A 87 10.85 22.81 3.85
CA ASP A 87 9.41 22.72 3.63
C ASP A 87 9.04 21.29 3.20
N ASP A 88 8.22 20.59 4.02
CA ASP A 88 7.64 19.28 3.73
C ASP A 88 6.94 19.26 2.36
N LYS A 89 6.47 20.42 1.86
CA LYS A 89 5.83 20.55 0.54
C LYS A 89 6.77 20.17 -0.60
N ARG A 90 8.07 20.44 -0.48
CA ARG A 90 9.05 20.19 -1.55
C ARG A 90 9.33 18.72 -1.78
N ILE A 91 9.29 17.90 -0.74
CA ILE A 91 9.58 16.47 -0.88
C ILE A 91 8.48 15.72 -1.64
N TYR A 92 7.24 16.21 -1.60
CA TYR A 92 6.09 15.62 -2.30
C TYR A 92 5.70 16.39 -3.58
N GLU A 93 6.42 17.42 -3.98
CA GLU A 93 6.08 18.29 -5.11
C GLU A 93 5.76 17.49 -6.37
N SER A 94 6.61 16.56 -6.75
CA SER A 94 6.42 15.74 -7.95
C SER A 94 5.20 14.80 -7.84
N TYR A 95 4.99 14.19 -6.68
CA TYR A 95 3.79 13.37 -6.43
C TYR A 95 2.52 14.21 -6.51
N ARG A 96 2.49 15.38 -5.84
CA ARG A 96 1.34 16.27 -5.85
C ARG A 96 1.01 16.78 -7.25
N THR A 97 2.02 17.14 -8.01
CA THR A 97 1.83 17.65 -9.39
C THR A 97 1.23 16.60 -10.32
N HIS A 98 1.60 15.32 -10.17
CA HIS A 98 1.25 14.32 -11.17
C HIS A 98 0.18 13.31 -10.70
N ILE A 99 0.06 13.05 -9.39
CA ILE A 99 -0.81 11.98 -8.85
C ILE A 99 -1.97 12.56 -8.05
N SER A 100 -1.70 13.23 -6.93
CA SER A 100 -2.73 13.80 -6.05
C SER A 100 -2.15 14.83 -5.09
N GLU A 101 -2.85 15.95 -4.90
CA GLU A 101 -2.56 16.90 -3.81
C GLU A 101 -2.73 16.27 -2.43
N ASP A 102 -3.70 15.37 -2.30
CA ASP A 102 -3.99 14.64 -1.08
C ASP A 102 -3.08 13.40 -0.97
N LEU A 103 -2.33 13.32 0.13
CA LEU A 103 -1.41 12.22 0.44
C LEU A 103 -2.07 11.15 1.33
N GLU A 104 -3.23 11.47 1.91
CA GLU A 104 -3.94 10.64 2.89
C GLU A 104 -5.45 10.55 2.55
N PRO A 105 -5.77 10.08 1.33
CA PRO A 105 -7.14 10.08 0.83
C PRO A 105 -8.04 9.13 1.63
N ALA A 106 -9.30 9.51 1.77
CA ALA A 106 -10.36 8.61 2.23
C ALA A 106 -11.27 8.21 1.06
N LEU A 107 -11.67 6.95 1.03
CA LEU A 107 -12.58 6.40 0.02
C LEU A 107 -13.67 5.56 0.70
N ARG A 108 -14.92 5.99 0.57
CA ARG A 108 -16.08 5.24 1.07
C ARG A 108 -16.78 4.54 -0.09
N VAL A 109 -17.00 3.24 0.10
CA VAL A 109 -17.77 2.40 -0.82
C VAL A 109 -18.76 1.56 -0.02
N PRO A 110 -19.82 1.03 -0.62
CA PRO A 110 -20.73 0.12 0.09
C PRO A 110 -19.97 -1.06 0.71
N GLY A 111 -20.03 -1.19 2.04
CA GLY A 111 -19.41 -2.28 2.80
C GLY A 111 -17.98 -2.01 3.29
N ALA A 112 -17.31 -0.91 2.90
CA ALA A 112 -15.99 -0.58 3.44
C ALA A 112 -15.66 0.92 3.37
N THR A 113 -14.82 1.37 4.31
CA THR A 113 -14.15 2.67 4.27
C THR A 113 -12.64 2.44 4.26
N PHE A 114 -11.99 3.01 3.26
CA PHE A 114 -10.54 2.98 3.08
C PHE A 114 -9.97 4.32 3.49
N VAL A 115 -8.91 4.30 4.29
CA VAL A 115 -8.16 5.50 4.69
C VAL A 115 -6.69 5.31 4.32
N GLY A 116 -6.20 6.18 3.47
CA GLY A 116 -4.79 6.26 3.10
C GLY A 116 -3.98 6.93 4.19
N LEU A 117 -2.85 6.35 4.58
CA LEU A 117 -1.89 6.96 5.48
C LEU A 117 -0.54 7.10 4.80
N ASN A 118 -0.07 8.33 4.70
CA ASN A 118 1.29 8.59 4.20
C ASN A 118 2.32 8.19 5.27
N THR A 119 3.05 7.12 5.02
CA THR A 119 4.12 6.65 5.91
C THR A 119 5.52 7.04 5.42
N ALA A 120 5.62 7.66 4.23
CA ALA A 120 6.87 8.01 3.56
C ALA A 120 7.26 9.47 3.83
N HIS A 121 7.80 9.76 5.02
CA HIS A 121 8.14 11.12 5.43
C HIS A 121 9.58 11.54 5.09
N GLY A 122 10.31 10.74 4.32
CA GLY A 122 11.73 11.00 4.05
C GLY A 122 12.59 10.91 5.31
N VAL A 123 13.68 11.65 5.34
CA VAL A 123 14.62 11.67 6.49
C VAL A 123 14.17 12.73 7.49
N THR A 124 13.50 12.34 8.56
CA THR A 124 13.04 13.22 9.64
C THR A 124 13.58 12.75 10.99
N ARG A 125 13.46 13.57 12.05
CA ARG A 125 13.78 13.14 13.42
C ARG A 125 12.98 11.89 13.85
N HIS A 126 11.79 11.70 13.27
CA HIS A 126 10.93 10.54 13.54
C HIS A 126 11.37 9.27 12.79
N THR A 127 12.08 9.41 11.66
CA THR A 127 12.59 8.30 10.85
C THR A 127 14.10 8.07 11.01
N LEU A 128 14.81 8.91 11.78
CA LEU A 128 16.24 8.74 12.05
C LEU A 128 16.51 7.40 12.75
N THR A 129 17.43 6.63 12.17
CA THR A 129 17.95 5.40 12.71
C THR A 129 19.48 5.47 12.81
N TRP A 130 20.07 4.70 13.71
CA TRP A 130 21.53 4.57 13.83
C TRP A 130 22.18 3.84 12.65
N ARG A 131 21.38 3.26 11.76
CA ARG A 131 21.84 2.52 10.58
C ARG A 131 21.68 3.40 9.35
N LEU A 132 22.80 3.91 8.83
CA LEU A 132 22.84 4.74 7.62
C LEU A 132 22.11 4.11 6.41
N LYS A 133 22.03 2.77 6.35
CA LYS A 133 21.34 2.03 5.29
C LYS A 133 19.83 2.09 5.36
N ASP A 134 19.26 2.45 6.51
CA ASP A 134 17.81 2.50 6.75
C ASP A 134 17.27 3.95 6.73
N ILE A 135 18.15 4.93 6.51
CA ILE A 135 17.80 6.35 6.35
C ILE A 135 16.95 6.48 5.09
N SER A 136 15.78 7.06 5.18
CA SER A 136 14.74 7.21 4.14
C SER A 136 13.94 5.94 3.78
N ILE A 137 14.23 4.78 4.35
CA ILE A 137 13.55 3.51 4.04
C ILE A 137 12.48 3.19 5.09
N ILE A 138 12.66 3.66 6.33
CA ILE A 138 11.73 3.38 7.42
C ILE A 138 10.60 4.40 7.43
N GLY A 139 9.36 3.89 7.36
CA GLY A 139 8.15 4.68 7.51
C GLY A 139 7.82 5.03 8.96
N ALA A 140 6.96 6.01 9.14
CA ALA A 140 6.40 6.37 10.43
C ALA A 140 4.93 6.78 10.29
N ILE A 141 4.15 6.61 11.36
CA ILE A 141 2.79 7.13 11.46
C ILE A 141 2.75 8.11 12.64
N ARG A 142 2.18 9.28 12.41
CA ARG A 142 1.99 10.34 13.39
C ARG A 142 0.63 10.16 14.09
N ARG A 143 0.51 10.67 15.30
CA ARG A 143 -0.75 10.61 16.05
C ARG A 143 -1.92 11.25 15.28
N ALA A 144 -1.69 12.39 14.66
CA ALA A 144 -2.71 13.07 13.86
C ALA A 144 -3.26 12.20 12.71
N GLN A 145 -2.46 11.29 12.14
CA GLN A 145 -2.89 10.36 11.11
C GLN A 145 -3.82 9.27 11.68
N ILE A 146 -3.56 8.81 12.90
CA ILE A 146 -4.44 7.87 13.61
C ILE A 146 -5.76 8.57 13.97
N ASP A 147 -5.70 9.83 14.40
CA ASP A 147 -6.89 10.61 14.73
C ASP A 147 -7.72 10.88 13.47
N HIS A 148 -7.10 11.22 12.33
CA HIS A 148 -7.75 11.31 11.02
C HIS A 148 -8.44 9.99 10.62
N ALA A 149 -7.74 8.86 10.73
CA ALA A 149 -8.33 7.56 10.40
C ALA A 149 -9.54 7.24 11.30
N ARG A 150 -9.47 7.60 12.60
CA ARG A 150 -10.59 7.45 13.54
C ARG A 150 -11.81 8.25 13.08
N GLU A 151 -11.62 9.53 12.77
CA GLU A 151 -12.69 10.43 12.31
C GLU A 151 -13.37 9.91 11.04
N GLU A 152 -12.57 9.43 10.07
CA GLU A 152 -13.10 8.85 8.85
C GLU A 152 -13.91 7.57 9.10
N PHE A 153 -13.48 6.72 10.03
CA PHE A 153 -14.18 5.50 10.40
C PHE A 153 -15.43 5.75 11.26
N GLU A 154 -15.42 6.77 12.12
CA GLU A 154 -16.61 7.18 12.88
C GLU A 154 -17.72 7.71 11.96
N GLY A 155 -17.36 8.34 10.84
CA GLY A 155 -18.30 8.80 9.81
C GLY A 155 -18.82 7.68 8.89
N SER A 156 -18.48 6.41 9.13
CA SER A 156 -18.83 5.26 8.28
C SER A 156 -19.97 4.44 8.87
N PRO A 157 -20.72 3.67 8.05
CA PRO A 157 -21.67 2.69 8.56
C PRO A 157 -21.01 1.72 9.55
N PRO A 158 -21.69 1.32 10.64
CA PRO A 158 -21.10 0.48 11.70
C PRO A 158 -20.59 -0.89 11.24
N ASP A 159 -21.20 -1.43 10.19
CA ASP A 159 -20.88 -2.72 9.57
C ASP A 159 -19.85 -2.63 8.45
N ALA A 160 -19.47 -1.40 8.05
CA ALA A 160 -18.45 -1.19 7.03
C ALA A 160 -17.08 -1.67 7.52
N ALA A 161 -16.34 -2.37 6.66
CA ALA A 161 -14.96 -2.74 6.93
C ALA A 161 -14.06 -1.49 7.01
N ARG A 162 -13.21 -1.43 8.01
CA ARG A 162 -12.25 -0.35 8.25
C ARG A 162 -10.90 -0.75 7.68
N VAL A 163 -10.52 -0.13 6.56
CA VAL A 163 -9.33 -0.51 5.80
C VAL A 163 -8.32 0.63 5.80
N ILE A 164 -7.10 0.34 6.27
CA ILE A 164 -5.95 1.25 6.13
C ILE A 164 -5.17 0.87 4.87
N VAL A 165 -4.80 1.87 4.08
CA VAL A 165 -3.88 1.73 2.95
C VAL A 165 -2.62 2.55 3.25
N MET A 166 -1.47 1.89 3.31
CA MET A 166 -0.19 2.55 3.59
C MET A 166 0.94 1.82 2.88
N HIS A 167 2.11 2.44 2.75
CA HIS A 167 3.21 1.78 2.04
C HIS A 167 4.01 0.83 2.92
N HIS A 168 4.54 1.31 4.05
CA HIS A 168 5.48 0.54 4.86
C HIS A 168 4.77 -0.54 5.69
N ASN A 169 5.22 -1.77 5.53
CA ASN A 169 4.66 -2.93 6.24
C ASN A 169 4.89 -2.86 7.76
N PRO A 170 3.85 -3.08 8.58
CA PRO A 170 3.95 -3.07 10.04
C PRO A 170 4.43 -4.40 10.63
N VAL A 171 4.55 -5.44 9.83
CA VAL A 171 5.05 -6.76 10.25
C VAL A 171 6.44 -6.99 9.68
N LYS A 172 7.28 -7.70 10.41
CA LYS A 172 8.63 -8.01 9.97
C LYS A 172 8.59 -8.92 8.73
N GLY A 173 9.23 -8.48 7.65
CA GLY A 173 9.32 -9.28 6.44
C GLY A 173 10.16 -10.56 6.66
N GLU A 174 9.70 -11.68 6.12
CA GLU A 174 10.37 -12.98 6.27
C GLU A 174 11.79 -12.97 5.69
N LEU A 175 11.93 -12.46 4.45
CA LEU A 175 13.22 -12.45 3.76
C LEU A 175 14.06 -11.24 4.14
N SER A 176 13.47 -10.07 4.29
CA SER A 176 14.19 -8.86 4.65
C SER A 176 14.65 -8.87 6.11
N GLY A 177 13.93 -9.59 6.96
CA GLY A 177 14.17 -9.61 8.40
C GLY A 177 13.94 -8.25 9.09
N ARG A 178 13.29 -7.29 8.42
CA ARG A 178 13.11 -5.91 8.86
C ARG A 178 11.64 -5.51 8.95
N HIS A 179 11.35 -4.58 9.85
CA HIS A 179 10.10 -3.85 9.84
C HIS A 179 10.24 -2.66 8.87
N GLY A 180 9.25 -2.47 8.00
CA GLY A 180 9.18 -1.28 7.17
C GLY A 180 8.76 -0.04 7.96
N LEU A 181 8.04 -0.22 9.08
CA LEU A 181 7.44 0.84 9.87
C LEU A 181 8.08 0.94 11.26
N LYS A 182 8.31 2.16 11.75
CA LYS A 182 8.78 2.45 13.12
C LYS A 182 7.64 2.27 14.12
N ASP A 183 8.00 1.96 15.38
CA ASP A 183 7.06 1.84 16.50
C ASP A 183 5.86 0.90 16.23
N THR A 184 6.07 -0.14 15.49
CA THR A 184 5.07 -1.10 14.96
C THR A 184 4.05 -1.56 16.01
N ARG A 185 4.52 -1.90 17.23
CA ARG A 185 3.63 -2.35 18.32
C ARG A 185 2.64 -1.27 18.71
N LYS A 186 3.07 0.00 18.78
CA LYS A 186 2.21 1.14 19.12
C LYS A 186 1.20 1.39 18.01
N VAL A 187 1.64 1.31 16.74
CA VAL A 187 0.78 1.50 15.58
C VAL A 187 -0.29 0.42 15.51
N LEU A 188 0.08 -0.86 15.64
CA LEU A 188 -0.89 -1.97 15.64
C LEU A 188 -1.87 -1.87 16.81
N GLY A 189 -1.40 -1.47 18.00
CA GLY A 189 -2.27 -1.17 19.14
C GLY A 189 -3.26 -0.04 18.88
N ALA A 190 -2.83 1.02 18.20
CA ALA A 190 -3.70 2.12 17.82
C ALA A 190 -4.73 1.69 16.75
N PHE A 191 -4.33 0.87 15.77
CA PHE A 191 -5.24 0.31 14.78
C PHE A 191 -6.30 -0.58 15.42
N ALA A 192 -5.92 -1.42 16.41
CA ALA A 192 -6.88 -2.21 17.18
C ALA A 192 -7.89 -1.32 17.91
N GLN A 193 -7.45 -0.22 18.54
CA GLN A 193 -8.32 0.71 19.27
C GLN A 193 -9.35 1.41 18.36
N ILE A 194 -9.00 1.71 17.11
CA ILE A 194 -9.94 2.31 16.15
C ILE A 194 -10.65 1.25 15.29
N GLY A 195 -10.45 -0.04 15.61
CA GLY A 195 -11.18 -1.15 15.03
C GLY A 195 -10.83 -1.46 13.56
N VAL A 196 -9.56 -1.32 13.17
CA VAL A 196 -9.11 -1.65 11.80
C VAL A 196 -9.27 -3.15 11.53
N ASP A 197 -9.98 -3.49 10.46
CA ASP A 197 -10.17 -4.87 10.00
C ASP A 197 -9.03 -5.33 9.09
N LEU A 198 -8.55 -4.44 8.21
CA LEU A 198 -7.58 -4.76 7.16
C LEU A 198 -6.55 -3.65 6.99
N VAL A 199 -5.29 -4.02 6.84
CA VAL A 199 -4.20 -3.14 6.40
C VAL A 199 -3.66 -3.64 5.08
N LEU A 200 -3.63 -2.77 4.08
CA LEU A 200 -3.01 -3.00 2.77
C LEU A 200 -1.67 -2.26 2.71
N CYS A 201 -0.59 -3.00 2.48
CA CYS A 201 0.76 -2.42 2.45
C CYS A 201 1.68 -3.12 1.43
N GLY A 202 2.89 -2.57 1.22
CA GLY A 202 3.90 -3.10 0.32
C GLY A 202 5.30 -3.03 0.93
N HIS A 203 6.25 -2.37 0.23
CA HIS A 203 7.61 -2.04 0.66
C HIS A 203 8.59 -3.23 0.74
N ASP A 204 8.15 -4.39 1.17
CA ASP A 204 9.05 -5.55 1.33
C ASP A 204 9.33 -6.28 0.02
N HIS A 205 8.62 -5.92 -1.06
CA HIS A 205 8.67 -6.56 -2.39
C HIS A 205 8.40 -8.06 -2.34
N GLN A 206 7.73 -8.51 -1.29
CA GLN A 206 7.38 -9.89 -1.02
C GLN A 206 5.96 -9.93 -0.48
N GLU A 207 5.14 -10.79 -1.05
CA GLU A 207 3.78 -11.02 -0.55
C GLU A 207 3.80 -11.68 0.83
N ALA A 208 2.91 -11.24 1.69
CA ALA A 208 2.68 -11.86 2.98
C ALA A 208 1.27 -11.54 3.48
N THR A 209 0.67 -12.47 4.20
CA THR A 209 -0.60 -12.26 4.88
C THR A 209 -0.48 -12.68 6.33
N HIS A 210 -0.75 -11.74 7.24
CA HIS A 210 -0.71 -11.98 8.67
C HIS A 210 -2.07 -11.67 9.30
N TYR A 211 -2.37 -12.34 10.38
CA TYR A 211 -3.50 -12.04 11.25
C TYR A 211 -2.96 -11.68 12.63
N ILE A 212 -3.26 -10.48 13.08
CA ILE A 212 -2.85 -9.98 14.39
C ILE A 212 -4.07 -10.04 15.32
N GLU A 213 -4.02 -10.98 16.25
CA GLU A 213 -5.09 -11.15 17.23
C GLU A 213 -5.10 -9.99 18.25
N HIS A 214 -6.28 -9.51 18.56
CA HIS A 214 -6.55 -8.54 19.61
C HIS A 214 -7.70 -9.08 20.49
N THR A 215 -7.96 -8.39 21.60
CA THR A 215 -8.93 -8.86 22.60
C THR A 215 -10.36 -9.06 22.08
N GLN A 216 -10.79 -8.24 21.12
CA GLN A 216 -12.16 -8.31 20.58
C GLN A 216 -12.23 -8.92 19.19
N LYS A 217 -11.38 -8.46 18.29
CA LYS A 217 -11.25 -8.96 16.92
C LYS A 217 -9.82 -8.75 16.43
N GLY A 218 -9.39 -9.51 15.42
CA GLY A 218 -8.06 -9.36 14.84
C GLY A 218 -8.01 -8.33 13.69
N THR A 219 -6.81 -8.03 13.26
CA THR A 219 -6.52 -7.21 12.07
C THR A 219 -5.78 -8.06 11.05
N VAL A 220 -6.32 -8.13 9.83
CA VAL A 220 -5.64 -8.76 8.68
C VAL A 220 -4.64 -7.78 8.12
N ILE A 221 -3.40 -8.21 7.87
CA ILE A 221 -2.38 -7.43 7.20
C ILE A 221 -2.02 -8.13 5.89
N SER A 222 -2.34 -7.48 4.77
CA SER A 222 -2.02 -7.94 3.43
C SER A 222 -0.88 -7.10 2.88
N THR A 223 0.30 -7.70 2.75
CA THR A 223 1.44 -7.11 2.06
C THR A 223 1.42 -7.60 0.62
N ALA A 224 1.33 -6.68 -0.34
CA ALA A 224 1.48 -7.02 -1.75
C ALA A 224 2.96 -7.23 -2.08
N GLY A 225 3.22 -8.08 -3.06
CA GLY A 225 4.54 -8.17 -3.67
C GLY A 225 4.81 -6.98 -4.58
N THR A 226 5.86 -7.09 -5.39
CA THR A 226 6.19 -6.06 -6.39
C THR A 226 5.74 -6.49 -7.79
N VAL A 227 5.42 -5.52 -8.64
CA VAL A 227 5.18 -5.69 -10.08
C VAL A 227 6.38 -5.13 -10.86
N SER A 228 7.58 -5.51 -10.42
CA SER A 228 8.84 -5.06 -11.01
C SER A 228 9.92 -6.14 -10.92
N SER A 229 11.07 -5.91 -11.54
CA SER A 229 12.23 -6.80 -11.43
C SER A 229 12.91 -6.81 -10.05
N ARG A 230 12.33 -6.15 -9.05
CA ARG A 230 12.88 -6.02 -7.69
C ARG A 230 12.35 -7.05 -6.69
N SER A 231 11.68 -8.09 -7.16
CA SER A 231 11.24 -9.20 -6.28
C SER A 231 12.39 -9.78 -5.47
N ARG A 232 12.12 -10.20 -4.24
CA ARG A 232 13.14 -10.71 -3.31
C ARG A 232 13.20 -12.24 -3.29
N GLY A 233 14.40 -12.75 -3.00
CA GLY A 233 14.61 -14.18 -2.74
C GLY A 233 14.29 -15.10 -3.92
N GLY A 234 14.33 -14.58 -5.17
CA GLY A 234 13.96 -15.36 -6.34
C GLY A 234 12.47 -15.68 -6.44
N ARG A 235 11.62 -15.10 -5.58
CA ARG A 235 10.18 -15.25 -5.68
C ARG A 235 9.64 -14.47 -6.88
N PRO A 236 8.62 -14.97 -7.59
CA PRO A 236 8.01 -14.22 -8.68
C PRO A 236 7.27 -12.99 -8.18
N SER A 237 7.01 -12.04 -9.06
CA SER A 237 6.12 -10.90 -8.77
C SER A 237 4.72 -11.37 -8.40
N SER A 238 4.02 -10.60 -7.56
CA SER A 238 2.69 -10.98 -7.11
C SER A 238 1.83 -9.76 -6.78
N VAL A 239 0.52 -9.94 -6.87
CA VAL A 239 -0.52 -9.00 -6.49
C VAL A 239 -1.57 -9.71 -5.64
N ASN A 240 -2.39 -8.97 -4.90
CA ASN A 240 -3.43 -9.58 -4.08
C ASN A 240 -4.84 -9.19 -4.59
N VAL A 241 -5.74 -10.15 -4.53
CA VAL A 241 -7.19 -9.92 -4.65
C VAL A 241 -7.80 -10.18 -3.29
N ILE A 242 -8.47 -9.18 -2.73
CA ILE A 242 -9.12 -9.29 -1.44
C ILE A 242 -10.62 -9.27 -1.63
N THR A 243 -11.30 -10.23 -1.00
CA THR A 243 -12.76 -10.26 -0.92
C THR A 243 -13.18 -9.95 0.50
N ILE A 244 -13.92 -8.85 0.69
CA ILE A 244 -14.47 -8.43 1.97
C ILE A 244 -15.95 -8.80 2.02
N ARG A 245 -16.33 -9.60 3.02
CA ARG A 245 -17.70 -9.95 3.34
C ARG A 245 -18.04 -9.46 4.75
N PRO A 246 -19.30 -9.41 5.16
CA PRO A 246 -19.66 -9.02 6.52
C PRO A 246 -18.96 -9.86 7.59
N GLU A 247 -18.80 -11.16 7.34
CA GLU A 247 -18.29 -12.16 8.28
C GLU A 247 -16.81 -12.46 8.14
N ASN A 248 -16.19 -12.21 6.99
CA ASN A 248 -14.80 -12.57 6.75
C ASN A 248 -14.08 -11.71 5.71
N ILE A 249 -12.75 -11.80 5.74
CA ILE A 249 -11.85 -11.22 4.75
C ILE A 249 -11.01 -12.36 4.16
N GLU A 250 -11.08 -12.51 2.84
CA GLU A 250 -10.27 -13.46 2.10
C GLU A 250 -9.19 -12.72 1.32
N VAL A 251 -7.94 -13.14 1.46
CA VAL A 251 -6.78 -12.62 0.72
C VAL A 251 -6.26 -13.72 -0.20
N SER A 252 -6.39 -13.53 -1.49
CA SER A 252 -5.92 -14.43 -2.54
C SER A 252 -4.73 -13.77 -3.26
N THR A 253 -3.57 -14.40 -3.20
CA THR A 253 -2.39 -13.95 -3.93
C THR A 253 -2.43 -14.47 -5.35
N LEU A 254 -2.16 -13.60 -6.32
CA LEU A 254 -1.92 -13.97 -7.71
C LEU A 254 -0.43 -13.82 -7.99
N VAL A 255 0.16 -14.84 -8.60
CA VAL A 255 1.60 -14.97 -8.81
C VAL A 255 1.93 -14.90 -10.30
N TRP A 256 2.96 -14.15 -10.65
CA TRP A 256 3.40 -14.01 -12.04
C TRP A 256 3.96 -15.30 -12.62
N THR A 257 3.39 -15.74 -13.73
CA THR A 257 3.84 -16.89 -14.51
C THR A 257 4.44 -16.38 -15.82
N ALA A 258 5.75 -16.41 -15.92
CA ALA A 258 6.47 -15.80 -17.03
C ALA A 258 6.22 -16.51 -18.38
N SER A 259 5.99 -17.84 -18.40
CA SER A 259 5.65 -18.60 -19.62
C SER A 259 4.35 -18.12 -20.25
N ASP A 260 3.38 -17.76 -19.43
CA ASP A 260 2.02 -17.45 -19.86
C ASP A 260 1.78 -15.93 -19.89
N LYS A 261 2.75 -15.14 -19.45
CA LYS A 261 2.68 -13.69 -19.31
C LYS A 261 1.42 -13.24 -18.57
N THR A 262 1.05 -13.94 -17.51
CA THR A 262 -0.15 -13.65 -16.72
C THR A 262 0.07 -13.90 -15.23
N PHE A 263 -0.83 -13.38 -14.41
CA PHE A 263 -0.90 -13.68 -12.99
C PHE A 263 -1.86 -14.84 -12.77
N THR A 264 -1.35 -15.94 -12.20
CA THR A 264 -2.12 -17.16 -11.91
C THR A 264 -2.44 -17.27 -10.42
N PRO A 265 -3.52 -17.99 -10.05
CA PRO A 265 -3.87 -18.20 -8.65
C PRO A 265 -2.74 -18.83 -7.84
N GLY A 266 -2.40 -18.20 -6.73
CA GLY A 266 -1.49 -18.70 -5.70
C GLY A 266 -2.23 -19.00 -4.39
N PRO A 267 -1.58 -18.82 -3.23
CA PRO A 267 -2.21 -19.08 -1.93
C PRO A 267 -3.41 -18.17 -1.67
N SER A 268 -4.44 -18.73 -1.00
CA SER A 268 -5.56 -17.98 -0.46
C SER A 268 -5.73 -18.27 1.03
N ARG A 269 -6.08 -17.23 1.81
CA ARG A 269 -6.32 -17.32 3.25
C ARG A 269 -7.57 -16.55 3.60
N CYS A 270 -8.42 -17.12 4.45
CA CYS A 270 -9.65 -16.53 4.94
C CYS A 270 -9.54 -16.28 6.45
N PHE A 271 -10.04 -15.14 6.90
CA PHE A 271 -10.00 -14.70 8.29
C PHE A 271 -11.36 -14.17 8.71
N ASP A 272 -11.80 -14.54 9.90
CA ASP A 272 -13.02 -14.00 10.49
C ASP A 272 -12.84 -12.51 10.83
N ARG A 273 -13.94 -11.77 10.68
CA ARG A 273 -13.97 -10.33 10.84
C ARG A 273 -14.65 -9.89 12.13
#